data_5b28a5fda9b2da6209b78557463767b6
#
_entry.id   5b28a5fda9b2da6209b78557463767b6
#
_cell.length_a   1.000
_cell.length_b   1.000
_cell.length_c   1.000
_cell.angle_alpha   90.00
_cell.angle_beta   90.00
_cell.angle_gamma   90.00
#
_symmetry.space_group_name_H-M   'P 1'
#
loop_
_entity.id
_entity.type
_entity.pdbx_description
1 polymer ?
#
loop_
_entity_poly.entity_id
_entity_poly.type
_entity_poly.pdbx_seq_one_letter_code
_entity_poly.pdbx_strand_id
1 'polypeptide(L)'
;MSTPYTWDIFCRVVDNFGDAAVCWRLARQLALEHGDRVRLWIDDVSPLERLNPEISAAREAQEVDTVAIRRWTGPLDAAMPAQVVVEAFGGGLPEPYVAAMAAAAQRPLWLVLEYLSAEAWVPAHHGRPSPPPRVALERYYFFPGFVEGTGGLLRERELFARRDRFDDAASAALWRTLGHEPPGPGSTTVSVFSYESAPLRELLECWSGGPAPTVVALPEGRALPLALDYFGAGDPAPGRVLRRGALEVRVVPFMPQALYDELLWACDINFVRGEDSFVRAQWAARPFVWQAYPQPEGAHVAKLEAFMQAYSTGLPSGPRDAVWDMSRIWNQIAAPGVTPASAWRALQASQGLLRQHGAAWAERLASLGDLAGNLRCFWRRKVKNG
;
A
#
# COMPACT_ATOMS: atom_id res chain seq x y z
N MET A 1 30.36 8.32 -6.43
CA MET A 1 28.97 8.02 -6.88
C MET A 1 29.01 6.67 -7.58
N SER A 2 28.15 5.71 -7.23
CA SER A 2 28.07 4.42 -7.94
C SER A 2 27.47 4.65 -9.33
N THR A 3 27.94 3.90 -10.33
CA THR A 3 27.35 3.93 -11.68
C THR A 3 25.85 3.64 -11.60
N PRO A 4 24.98 4.45 -12.24
CA PRO A 4 23.55 4.21 -12.25
C PRO A 4 23.24 2.89 -12.96
N TYR A 5 22.32 2.11 -12.37
CA TYR A 5 21.79 0.89 -13.01
C TYR A 5 20.59 1.22 -13.89
N THR A 6 20.30 0.31 -14.81
CA THR A 6 19.07 0.40 -15.61
C THR A 6 18.07 -0.64 -15.15
N TRP A 7 16.81 -0.23 -15.02
CA TRP A 7 15.69 -1.05 -14.53
C TRP A 7 14.53 -0.98 -15.49
N ASP A 8 13.93 -2.13 -15.76
CA ASP A 8 12.63 -2.23 -16.38
C ASP A 8 11.67 -2.86 -15.36
N ILE A 9 10.61 -2.15 -15.01
CA ILE A 9 9.56 -2.63 -14.12
C ILE A 9 8.31 -2.85 -14.96
N PHE A 10 7.84 -4.10 -15.04
CA PHE A 10 6.62 -4.47 -15.75
C PHE A 10 5.49 -4.64 -14.75
N CYS A 11 4.45 -3.83 -14.91
CA CYS A 11 3.24 -3.85 -14.10
C CYS A 11 2.04 -4.18 -14.98
N ARG A 12 1.37 -5.28 -14.66
CA ARG A 12 0.01 -5.54 -15.12
C ARG A 12 -0.95 -5.18 -14.00
N VAL A 13 -1.89 -4.28 -14.28
CA VAL A 13 -2.82 -3.77 -13.28
C VAL A 13 -3.97 -4.77 -13.09
N VAL A 14 -4.06 -5.35 -11.89
CA VAL A 14 -5.12 -6.27 -11.46
C VAL A 14 -5.93 -5.66 -10.33
N ASP A 15 -5.29 -5.22 -9.24
CA ASP A 15 -5.92 -4.46 -8.16
C ASP A 15 -5.81 -2.96 -8.42
N ASN A 16 -6.41 -2.49 -9.50
CA ASN A 16 -6.57 -1.09 -9.87
C ASN A 16 -5.42 -0.16 -9.36
N PHE A 17 -5.55 0.43 -8.16
CA PHE A 17 -4.54 1.33 -7.60
C PHE A 17 -3.39 0.59 -6.91
N GLY A 18 -3.60 -0.62 -6.38
CA GLY A 18 -2.60 -1.32 -5.56
C GLY A 18 -1.31 -1.59 -6.32
N ASP A 19 -1.42 -2.32 -7.43
CA ASP A 19 -0.27 -2.73 -8.24
C ASP A 19 0.46 -1.54 -8.86
N ALA A 20 -0.32 -0.59 -9.43
CA ALA A 20 0.24 0.63 -10.02
C ALA A 20 0.96 1.50 -8.97
N ALA A 21 0.39 1.65 -7.78
CA ALA A 21 0.95 2.45 -6.70
C ALA A 21 2.28 1.91 -6.19
N VAL A 22 2.37 0.59 -5.96
CA VAL A 22 3.61 -0.07 -5.53
C VAL A 22 4.69 0.06 -6.59
N CYS A 23 4.37 -0.23 -7.86
CA CYS A 23 5.33 -0.13 -8.96
C CYS A 23 5.81 1.32 -9.17
N TRP A 24 4.91 2.29 -9.06
CA TRP A 24 5.24 3.71 -9.17
C TRP A 24 6.16 4.19 -8.04
N ARG A 25 5.85 3.86 -6.78
CA ARG A 25 6.74 4.18 -5.64
C ARG A 25 8.11 3.55 -5.79
N LEU A 26 8.18 2.26 -6.17
CA LEU A 26 9.44 1.57 -6.40
C LEU A 26 10.25 2.25 -7.50
N ALA A 27 9.63 2.56 -8.63
CA ALA A 27 10.28 3.23 -9.75
C ALA A 27 10.85 4.60 -9.33
N ARG A 28 10.05 5.42 -8.65
CA ARG A 28 10.49 6.72 -8.13
C ARG A 28 11.62 6.60 -7.12
N GLN A 29 11.54 5.67 -6.19
CA GLN A 29 12.57 5.50 -5.17
C GLN A 29 13.90 5.08 -5.81
N LEU A 30 13.89 4.14 -6.76
CA LEU A 30 15.09 3.75 -7.52
C LEU A 30 15.68 4.94 -8.30
N ALA A 31 14.84 5.73 -8.95
CA ALA A 31 15.29 6.87 -9.75
C ALA A 31 15.79 8.03 -8.86
N LEU A 32 14.99 8.51 -7.92
CA LEU A 32 15.25 9.73 -7.17
C LEU A 32 16.29 9.53 -6.04
N GLU A 33 16.25 8.39 -5.34
CA GLU A 33 17.14 8.17 -4.19
C GLU A 33 18.44 7.45 -4.55
N HIS A 34 18.41 6.65 -5.61
CA HIS A 34 19.56 5.87 -6.03
C HIS A 34 20.19 6.36 -7.35
N GLY A 35 19.53 7.28 -8.06
CA GLY A 35 19.99 7.82 -9.33
C GLY A 35 19.98 6.80 -10.48
N ASP A 36 19.19 5.74 -10.34
CA ASP A 36 19.07 4.70 -11.35
C ASP A 36 18.18 5.17 -12.52
N ARG A 37 18.40 4.61 -13.71
CA ARG A 37 17.54 4.84 -14.88
C ARG A 37 16.42 3.83 -14.89
N VAL A 38 15.18 4.27 -14.74
CA VAL A 38 14.01 3.39 -14.58
C VAL A 38 13.02 3.60 -15.71
N ARG A 39 12.59 2.50 -16.34
CA ARG A 39 11.41 2.46 -17.20
C ARG A 39 10.32 1.66 -16.50
N LEU A 40 9.16 2.27 -16.36
CA LEU A 40 7.94 1.62 -15.86
C LEU A 40 7.06 1.29 -17.06
N TRP A 41 6.91 0.00 -17.35
CA TRP A 41 6.02 -0.55 -18.35
C TRP A 41 4.71 -0.93 -17.68
N ILE A 42 3.61 -0.31 -18.08
CA ILE A 42 2.31 -0.51 -17.46
C ILE A 42 1.22 -0.64 -18.52
N ASP A 43 0.31 -1.61 -18.38
CA ASP A 43 -0.76 -1.87 -19.34
C ASP A 43 -1.91 -0.85 -19.22
N ASP A 44 -2.23 -0.37 -18.02
CA ASP A 44 -3.18 0.70 -17.78
C ASP A 44 -2.54 1.86 -16.99
N VAL A 45 -2.41 3.01 -17.63
CA VAL A 45 -1.83 4.24 -17.04
C VAL A 45 -2.86 5.02 -16.21
N SER A 46 -4.16 4.73 -16.34
CA SER A 46 -5.23 5.49 -15.69
C SER A 46 -5.10 5.56 -14.16
N PRO A 47 -4.70 4.48 -13.45
CA PRO A 47 -4.45 4.58 -12.03
C PRO A 47 -3.30 5.52 -11.66
N LEU A 48 -2.24 5.57 -12.48
CA LEU A 48 -1.11 6.47 -12.23
C LEU A 48 -1.48 7.95 -12.39
N GLU A 49 -2.31 8.29 -13.36
CA GLU A 49 -2.83 9.67 -13.56
C GLU A 49 -3.57 10.17 -12.32
N ARG A 50 -4.30 9.29 -11.64
CA ARG A 50 -4.99 9.63 -10.38
C ARG A 50 -4.04 9.73 -9.19
N LEU A 51 -2.96 8.94 -9.17
CA LEU A 51 -1.96 8.94 -8.10
C LEU A 51 -0.96 10.09 -8.23
N ASN A 52 -0.73 10.58 -9.45
CA ASN A 52 0.14 11.72 -9.75
C ASN A 52 -0.43 12.51 -10.95
N PRO A 53 -0.94 13.73 -10.74
CA PRO A 53 -1.54 14.57 -11.80
C PRO A 53 -0.60 14.99 -12.93
N GLU A 54 0.71 14.83 -12.79
CA GLU A 54 1.68 15.09 -13.86
C GLU A 54 1.71 13.98 -14.92
N ILE A 55 1.15 12.82 -14.59
CA ILE A 55 1.04 11.67 -15.49
C ILE A 55 -0.25 11.81 -16.30
N SER A 56 -0.17 11.56 -17.61
CA SER A 56 -1.35 11.54 -18.48
C SER A 56 -1.59 10.15 -19.06
N ALA A 57 -2.79 9.62 -18.84
CA ALA A 57 -3.21 8.36 -19.41
C ALA A 57 -3.38 8.40 -20.95
N ALA A 58 -3.44 9.59 -21.54
CA ALA A 58 -3.52 9.76 -22.99
C ALA A 58 -2.17 9.57 -23.71
N ARG A 59 -1.04 9.54 -22.98
CA ARG A 59 0.29 9.44 -23.56
C ARG A 59 0.79 8.00 -23.53
N GLU A 60 1.28 7.52 -24.67
CA GLU A 60 1.93 6.20 -24.78
C GLU A 60 3.32 6.16 -24.11
N ALA A 61 4.00 7.32 -24.07
CA ALA A 61 5.32 7.48 -23.49
C ALA A 61 5.44 8.87 -22.85
N GLN A 62 5.98 8.92 -21.64
CA GLN A 62 6.22 10.16 -20.90
C GLN A 62 7.32 9.94 -19.85
N GLU A 63 7.85 11.04 -19.34
CA GLU A 63 8.82 11.03 -18.25
C GLU A 63 8.30 11.93 -17.13
N VAL A 64 8.20 11.38 -15.92
CA VAL A 64 7.78 12.09 -14.71
C VAL A 64 8.68 11.63 -13.57
N ASP A 65 9.16 12.55 -12.74
CA ASP A 65 10.08 12.26 -11.62
C ASP A 65 11.31 11.43 -12.07
N THR A 66 11.85 11.71 -13.25
CA THR A 66 12.97 10.96 -13.86
C THR A 66 12.68 9.48 -14.17
N VAL A 67 11.42 9.06 -14.10
CA VAL A 67 10.95 7.74 -14.48
C VAL A 67 10.35 7.79 -15.89
N ALA A 68 10.85 6.95 -16.79
CA ALA A 68 10.28 6.79 -18.12
C ALA A 68 9.08 5.84 -18.07
N ILE A 69 7.86 6.38 -18.14
CA ILE A 69 6.62 5.60 -18.18
C ILE A 69 6.32 5.23 -19.62
N ARG A 70 6.00 3.97 -19.85
CA ARG A 70 5.66 3.40 -21.15
C ARG A 70 4.38 2.58 -21.05
N ARG A 71 3.42 2.88 -21.90
CA ARG A 71 2.23 2.00 -22.00
C ARG A 71 2.63 0.68 -22.66
N TRP A 72 2.15 -0.40 -22.08
CA TRP A 72 2.40 -1.74 -22.58
C TRP A 72 1.07 -2.38 -23.02
N THR A 73 0.71 -2.21 -24.28
CA THR A 73 -0.56 -2.69 -24.87
C THR A 73 -0.36 -3.67 -26.05
N GLY A 74 0.85 -4.11 -26.31
CA GLY A 74 1.14 -4.96 -27.45
C GLY A 74 2.58 -5.48 -27.50
N PRO A 75 3.02 -6.01 -28.64
CA PRO A 75 4.40 -6.39 -28.83
C PRO A 75 5.31 -5.18 -28.57
N LEU A 76 6.28 -5.34 -27.70
CA LEU A 76 7.31 -4.33 -27.51
C LEU A 76 8.27 -4.40 -28.68
N ASP A 77 8.28 -3.37 -29.50
CA ASP A 77 9.33 -3.21 -30.51
C ASP A 77 10.68 -3.16 -29.79
N ALA A 78 11.61 -3.97 -30.27
CA ALA A 78 13.02 -4.20 -29.92
C ALA A 78 13.67 -3.24 -28.92
N ALA A 79 13.04 -2.97 -27.77
CA ALA A 79 13.66 -2.20 -26.70
C ALA A 79 14.78 -3.04 -26.10
N MET A 80 16.01 -2.49 -26.07
CA MET A 80 17.11 -3.16 -25.37
C MET A 80 16.72 -3.37 -23.89
N PRO A 81 16.77 -4.62 -23.39
CA PRO A 81 16.46 -4.91 -22.00
C PRO A 81 17.38 -4.14 -21.03
N ALA A 82 16.83 -3.72 -19.92
CA ALA A 82 17.59 -3.15 -18.82
C ALA A 82 18.45 -4.21 -18.14
N GLN A 83 19.42 -3.81 -17.31
CA GLN A 83 20.27 -4.72 -16.54
C GLN A 83 19.48 -5.52 -15.50
N VAL A 84 18.41 -4.92 -14.97
CA VAL A 84 17.47 -5.57 -14.04
C VAL A 84 16.07 -5.44 -14.58
N VAL A 85 15.38 -6.55 -14.65
CA VAL A 85 14.00 -6.63 -15.11
C VAL A 85 13.14 -7.16 -13.97
N VAL A 86 12.18 -6.36 -13.55
CA VAL A 86 11.22 -6.68 -12.49
C VAL A 86 9.88 -7.02 -13.13
N GLU A 87 9.47 -8.26 -13.00
CA GLU A 87 8.11 -8.72 -13.28
C GLU A 87 7.30 -8.54 -12.00
N ALA A 88 6.41 -7.54 -11.95
CA ALA A 88 5.62 -7.31 -10.77
C ALA A 88 4.41 -8.25 -10.71
N PHE A 89 4.22 -8.86 -9.53
CA PHE A 89 3.04 -9.64 -9.15
C PHE A 89 2.69 -10.80 -10.08
N GLY A 90 3.70 -11.40 -10.69
CA GLY A 90 3.49 -12.52 -11.62
C GLY A 90 2.71 -12.16 -12.89
N GLY A 91 2.67 -10.88 -13.26
CA GLY A 91 1.93 -10.38 -14.42
C GLY A 91 2.46 -10.88 -15.79
N GLY A 92 3.60 -11.55 -15.80
CA GLY A 92 4.29 -12.00 -16.99
C GLY A 92 5.07 -10.90 -17.70
N LEU A 93 5.92 -11.32 -18.65
CA LEU A 93 6.61 -10.43 -19.58
C LEU A 93 6.20 -10.75 -21.01
N PRO A 94 6.22 -9.78 -21.94
CA PRO A 94 5.99 -10.06 -23.36
C PRO A 94 7.01 -11.04 -23.92
N GLU A 95 6.57 -12.04 -24.68
CA GLU A 95 7.46 -13.03 -25.28
C GLU A 95 8.62 -12.41 -26.12
N PRO A 96 8.39 -11.37 -26.95
CA PRO A 96 9.48 -10.72 -27.68
C PRO A 96 10.53 -10.08 -26.76
N TYR A 97 10.09 -9.52 -25.62
CA TYR A 97 11.01 -8.96 -24.64
C TYR A 97 11.85 -10.03 -23.93
N VAL A 98 11.22 -11.16 -23.58
CA VAL A 98 11.95 -12.32 -23.00
C VAL A 98 12.96 -12.86 -24.00
N ALA A 99 12.62 -12.94 -25.29
CA ALA A 99 13.55 -13.34 -26.35
C ALA A 99 14.72 -12.36 -26.47
N ALA A 100 14.47 -11.05 -26.39
CA ALA A 100 15.52 -10.04 -26.39
C ALA A 100 16.44 -10.15 -25.15
N MET A 101 15.89 -10.43 -23.97
CA MET A 101 16.66 -10.71 -22.75
C MET A 101 17.60 -11.93 -22.95
N ALA A 102 17.09 -12.99 -23.54
CA ALA A 102 17.88 -14.21 -23.79
C ALA A 102 18.98 -14.01 -24.81
N ALA A 103 18.78 -13.13 -25.81
CA ALA A 103 19.74 -12.79 -26.86
C ALA A 103 20.75 -11.73 -26.44
N ALA A 104 20.55 -11.05 -25.32
CA ALA A 104 21.44 -9.99 -24.86
C ALA A 104 22.84 -10.51 -24.52
N ALA A 105 23.88 -9.76 -24.92
CA ALA A 105 25.29 -10.12 -24.65
C ALA A 105 25.55 -10.18 -23.12
N GLN A 106 24.93 -9.29 -22.36
CA GLN A 106 24.86 -9.37 -20.90
C GLN A 106 23.40 -9.65 -20.53
N ARG A 107 23.15 -10.87 -20.07
CA ARG A 107 21.80 -11.29 -19.67
C ARG A 107 21.33 -10.48 -18.46
N PRO A 108 20.11 -9.90 -18.52
CA PRO A 108 19.55 -9.20 -17.38
C PRO A 108 19.28 -10.15 -16.21
N LEU A 109 19.31 -9.59 -14.99
CA LEU A 109 18.72 -10.26 -13.84
C LEU A 109 17.20 -10.11 -13.93
N TRP A 110 16.48 -11.22 -13.95
CA TRP A 110 15.03 -11.24 -13.93
C TRP A 110 14.53 -11.51 -12.51
N LEU A 111 13.76 -10.55 -11.95
CA LEU A 111 13.16 -10.66 -10.64
C LEU A 111 11.64 -10.73 -10.75
N VAL A 112 11.02 -11.67 -10.06
CA VAL A 112 9.57 -11.70 -9.83
C VAL A 112 9.32 -11.03 -8.50
N LEU A 113 8.86 -9.78 -8.52
CA LEU A 113 8.40 -9.08 -7.32
C LEU A 113 7.02 -9.59 -6.96
N GLU A 114 6.96 -10.36 -5.90
CA GLU A 114 5.74 -10.98 -5.40
C GLU A 114 4.94 -10.04 -4.51
N TYR A 115 3.68 -10.39 -4.26
CA TYR A 115 2.85 -9.68 -3.30
C TYR A 115 3.39 -9.81 -1.88
N LEU A 116 3.21 -8.74 -1.11
CA LEU A 116 3.58 -8.71 0.31
C LEU A 116 2.86 -9.81 1.10
N SER A 117 3.62 -10.57 1.88
CA SER A 117 3.06 -11.59 2.78
C SER A 117 3.88 -11.71 4.07
N ALA A 118 3.18 -12.02 5.17
CA ALA A 118 3.75 -12.36 6.47
C ALA A 118 3.79 -13.88 6.72
N GLU A 119 3.39 -14.68 5.74
CA GLU A 119 3.33 -16.15 5.89
C GLU A 119 4.72 -16.75 6.12
N ALA A 120 4.79 -17.76 6.98
CA ALA A 120 6.05 -18.34 7.47
C ALA A 120 6.94 -18.96 6.36
N TRP A 121 6.35 -19.31 5.21
CA TRP A 121 7.10 -19.89 4.08
C TRP A 121 7.87 -18.83 3.26
N VAL A 122 7.51 -17.55 3.34
CA VAL A 122 8.06 -16.47 2.51
C VAL A 122 9.58 -16.34 2.61
N PRO A 123 10.21 -16.31 3.80
CA PRO A 123 11.66 -16.18 3.90
C PRO A 123 12.42 -17.33 3.24
N ALA A 124 11.85 -18.54 3.25
CA ALA A 124 12.46 -19.72 2.63
C ALA A 124 12.46 -19.66 1.09
N HIS A 125 11.56 -18.88 0.51
CA HIS A 125 11.42 -18.74 -0.96
C HIS A 125 12.03 -17.44 -1.49
N HIS A 126 12.26 -16.45 -0.64
CA HIS A 126 12.87 -15.18 -1.03
C HIS A 126 14.27 -15.39 -1.61
N GLY A 127 14.53 -14.81 -2.76
CA GLY A 127 15.82 -14.92 -3.46
C GLY A 127 16.13 -16.31 -4.05
N ARG A 128 15.17 -17.23 -4.06
CA ARG A 128 15.31 -18.54 -4.69
C ARG A 128 15.10 -18.47 -6.20
N PRO A 129 15.78 -19.32 -6.97
CA PRO A 129 15.52 -19.43 -8.39
C PRO A 129 14.06 -19.77 -8.68
N SER A 130 13.49 -19.11 -9.66
CA SER A 130 12.17 -19.40 -10.23
C SER A 130 12.41 -19.78 -11.69
N PRO A 131 12.43 -21.08 -12.05
CA PRO A 131 12.76 -21.48 -13.41
C PRO A 131 11.77 -20.88 -14.41
N PRO A 132 12.23 -20.05 -15.37
CA PRO A 132 11.35 -19.56 -16.41
C PRO A 132 10.99 -20.72 -17.35
N PRO A 133 9.73 -20.82 -17.80
CA PRO A 133 9.39 -21.82 -18.78
C PRO A 133 10.12 -21.54 -20.10
N ARG A 134 10.83 -22.52 -20.65
CA ARG A 134 11.36 -22.59 -22.02
C ARG A 134 12.50 -21.63 -22.43
N VAL A 135 13.14 -20.90 -21.48
CA VAL A 135 14.27 -20.02 -21.82
C VAL A 135 15.43 -20.20 -20.83
N ALA A 136 16.66 -20.05 -21.31
CA ALA A 136 17.86 -20.14 -20.49
C ALA A 136 18.18 -18.79 -19.81
N LEU A 137 17.27 -18.31 -18.99
CA LEU A 137 17.44 -17.10 -18.19
C LEU A 137 17.36 -17.43 -16.69
N GLU A 138 18.10 -16.71 -15.88
CA GLU A 138 17.99 -16.81 -14.44
C GLU A 138 16.87 -15.86 -13.95
N ARG A 139 15.85 -16.42 -13.30
CA ARG A 139 14.76 -15.70 -12.68
C ARG A 139 14.71 -16.02 -11.19
N TYR A 140 14.46 -15.02 -10.37
CA TYR A 140 14.43 -15.17 -8.92
C TYR A 140 13.17 -14.57 -8.33
N TYR A 141 12.59 -15.24 -7.33
CA TYR A 141 11.52 -14.68 -6.52
C TYR A 141 12.07 -13.60 -5.58
N PHE A 142 11.36 -12.50 -5.47
CA PHE A 142 11.66 -11.43 -4.53
C PHE A 142 10.40 -11.05 -3.76
N PHE A 143 10.33 -11.46 -2.50
CA PHE A 143 9.17 -11.24 -1.65
C PHE A 143 9.39 -10.02 -0.75
N PRO A 144 8.55 -8.97 -0.83
CA PRO A 144 8.40 -8.03 0.26
C PRO A 144 7.95 -8.75 1.53
N GLY A 145 8.31 -8.23 2.71
CA GLY A 145 7.93 -8.92 3.95
C GLY A 145 8.32 -8.17 5.21
N PHE A 146 7.99 -8.78 6.34
CA PHE A 146 8.03 -8.18 7.67
C PHE A 146 9.14 -8.72 8.58
N VAL A 147 9.97 -9.60 8.08
CA VAL A 147 11.00 -10.32 8.83
C VAL A 147 12.31 -10.38 8.06
N GLU A 148 13.41 -10.70 8.76
CA GLU A 148 14.70 -10.98 8.13
C GLU A 148 14.58 -12.09 7.08
N GLY A 149 15.37 -12.00 6.03
CA GLY A 149 15.30 -12.95 4.90
C GLY A 149 14.18 -12.62 3.91
N THR A 150 13.57 -11.44 3.99
CA THR A 150 12.64 -10.89 3.00
C THR A 150 13.16 -9.60 2.39
N GLY A 151 12.45 -9.03 1.42
CA GLY A 151 12.83 -7.79 0.74
C GLY A 151 12.56 -6.51 1.54
N GLY A 152 11.95 -6.60 2.74
CA GLY A 152 11.47 -5.42 3.46
C GLY A 152 10.28 -4.76 2.78
N LEU A 153 10.00 -3.53 3.12
CA LEU A 153 8.86 -2.76 2.61
C LEU A 153 9.34 -1.49 1.89
N LEU A 154 8.53 -0.98 0.96
CA LEU A 154 8.77 0.34 0.35
C LEU A 154 8.75 1.43 1.41
N ARG A 155 9.83 2.20 1.48
CA ARG A 155 9.97 3.31 2.43
C ARG A 155 10.97 4.32 1.86
N GLU A 156 10.49 5.48 1.50
CA GLU A 156 11.33 6.60 1.06
C GLU A 156 12.21 7.09 2.22
N ARG A 157 13.42 7.52 1.90
CA ARG A 157 14.44 7.96 2.88
C ARG A 157 13.91 9.02 3.83
N GLU A 158 13.18 10.00 3.31
CA GLU A 158 12.70 11.15 4.09
C GLU A 158 11.33 10.91 4.76
N LEU A 159 10.75 9.72 4.63
CA LEU A 159 9.38 9.46 5.10
C LEU A 159 9.21 9.72 6.60
N PHE A 160 10.11 9.19 7.42
CA PHE A 160 10.03 9.38 8.87
C PHE A 160 10.30 10.84 9.27
N ALA A 161 11.28 11.49 8.65
CA ALA A 161 11.55 12.90 8.92
C ALA A 161 10.36 13.80 8.52
N ARG A 162 9.62 13.45 7.46
CA ARG A 162 8.37 14.14 7.09
C ARG A 162 7.26 13.88 8.10
N ARG A 163 7.05 12.62 8.48
CA ARG A 163 6.05 12.23 9.48
C ARG A 163 6.29 12.92 10.82
N ASP A 164 7.53 12.91 11.30
CA ASP A 164 7.87 13.42 12.64
C ASP A 164 7.82 14.96 12.71
N ARG A 165 7.86 15.66 11.55
CA ARG A 165 7.61 17.10 11.44
C ARG A 165 6.14 17.45 11.22
N PHE A 166 5.28 16.46 11.02
CA PHE A 166 3.85 16.68 10.78
C PHE A 166 3.14 16.98 12.10
N ASP A 167 2.98 18.25 12.40
CA ASP A 167 2.38 18.78 13.60
C ASP A 167 0.89 19.16 13.43
N ASP A 168 0.29 19.73 14.46
CA ASP A 168 -1.11 20.16 14.45
C ASP A 168 -1.38 21.23 13.39
N ALA A 169 -0.40 22.11 13.12
CA ALA A 169 -0.53 23.14 12.09
C ALA A 169 -0.54 22.53 10.67
N ALA A 170 0.34 21.54 10.43
CA ALA A 170 0.36 20.78 9.19
C ALA A 170 -0.93 19.95 9.01
N SER A 171 -1.42 19.34 10.09
CA SER A 171 -2.70 18.63 10.09
C SER A 171 -3.86 19.58 9.75
N ALA A 172 -3.92 20.75 10.35
CA ALA A 172 -4.95 21.74 10.04
C ALA A 172 -4.86 22.25 8.59
N ALA A 173 -3.65 22.43 8.05
CA ALA A 173 -3.44 22.79 6.65
C ALA A 173 -3.91 21.68 5.70
N LEU A 174 -3.60 20.41 6.01
CA LEU A 174 -4.10 19.26 5.25
C LEU A 174 -5.63 19.26 5.18
N TRP A 175 -6.32 19.39 6.32
CA TRP A 175 -7.79 19.37 6.31
C TRP A 175 -8.38 20.47 5.42
N ARG A 176 -7.80 21.69 5.43
CA ARG A 176 -8.23 22.78 4.53
C ARG A 176 -7.94 22.45 3.06
N THR A 177 -6.80 21.84 2.77
CA THR A 177 -6.45 21.38 1.41
C THR A 177 -7.45 20.34 0.91
N LEU A 178 -7.98 19.49 1.80
CA LEU A 178 -9.02 18.52 1.51
C LEU A 178 -10.45 19.13 1.43
N GLY A 179 -10.58 20.44 1.60
CA GLY A 179 -11.85 21.17 1.52
C GLY A 179 -12.66 21.17 2.84
N HIS A 180 -12.01 20.93 3.98
CA HIS A 180 -12.67 20.87 5.27
C HIS A 180 -11.95 21.69 6.36
N GLU A 181 -12.68 22.14 7.34
CA GLU A 181 -12.08 22.70 8.56
C GLU A 181 -11.44 21.59 9.40
N PRO A 182 -10.40 21.88 10.20
CA PRO A 182 -9.83 20.92 11.13
C PRO A 182 -10.91 20.29 12.03
N PRO A 183 -10.78 19.00 12.40
CA PRO A 183 -11.70 18.36 13.35
C PRO A 183 -11.71 19.10 14.70
N GLY A 184 -12.89 19.16 15.33
CA GLY A 184 -13.03 19.78 16.65
C GLY A 184 -12.30 18.98 17.74
N PRO A 185 -11.94 19.65 18.87
CA PRO A 185 -11.27 18.98 19.97
C PRO A 185 -12.15 17.86 20.56
N GLY A 186 -11.51 16.77 20.98
CA GLY A 186 -12.19 15.62 21.56
C GLY A 186 -12.88 14.69 20.55
N SER A 187 -12.78 14.96 19.26
CA SER A 187 -13.24 14.04 18.23
C SER A 187 -12.19 12.96 17.94
N THR A 188 -12.64 11.73 17.68
CA THR A 188 -11.80 10.67 17.10
C THR A 188 -11.80 10.82 15.59
N THR A 189 -10.63 10.92 14.99
CA THR A 189 -10.46 11.01 13.53
C THR A 189 -10.16 9.65 12.92
N VAL A 190 -10.89 9.30 11.86
CA VAL A 190 -10.78 8.00 11.19
C VAL A 190 -10.62 8.21 9.69
N SER A 191 -9.60 7.62 9.06
CA SER A 191 -9.57 7.49 7.61
C SER A 191 -10.16 6.16 7.18
N VAL A 192 -10.99 6.15 6.12
CA VAL A 192 -11.58 4.91 5.59
C VAL A 192 -11.29 4.81 4.11
N PHE A 193 -10.41 3.88 3.75
CA PHE A 193 -10.14 3.47 2.38
C PHE A 193 -10.34 1.96 2.29
N SER A 194 -11.46 1.52 1.70
CA SER A 194 -11.87 0.11 1.71
C SER A 194 -12.43 -0.35 0.36
N TYR A 195 -12.54 -1.67 0.21
CA TYR A 195 -13.37 -2.27 -0.85
C TYR A 195 -14.84 -2.16 -0.48
N GLU A 196 -15.71 -2.33 -1.48
CA GLU A 196 -17.17 -2.34 -1.33
C GLU A 196 -17.70 -3.47 -0.43
N SER A 197 -16.91 -4.52 -0.24
CA SER A 197 -17.25 -5.64 0.64
C SER A 197 -17.09 -5.34 2.13
N ALA A 198 -16.51 -4.21 2.52
CA ALA A 198 -16.34 -3.87 3.92
C ALA A 198 -17.69 -3.66 4.62
N PRO A 199 -17.86 -4.07 5.88
CA PRO A 199 -19.07 -3.84 6.68
C PRO A 199 -19.11 -2.39 7.21
N LEU A 200 -19.01 -1.42 6.28
CA LEU A 200 -18.91 0.00 6.62
C LEU A 200 -20.20 0.51 7.26
N ARG A 201 -21.37 0.02 6.81
CA ARG A 201 -22.67 0.46 7.34
C ARG A 201 -22.77 0.23 8.84
N GLU A 202 -22.35 -0.92 9.32
CA GLU A 202 -22.38 -1.29 10.73
C GLU A 202 -21.47 -0.39 11.59
N LEU A 203 -20.31 0.02 11.05
CA LEU A 203 -19.44 0.97 11.73
C LEU A 203 -20.01 2.39 11.71
N LEU A 204 -20.60 2.84 10.60
CA LEU A 204 -21.29 4.14 10.54
C LEU A 204 -22.44 4.21 11.57
N GLU A 205 -23.20 3.13 11.74
CA GLU A 205 -24.22 3.02 12.80
C GLU A 205 -23.59 3.12 14.19
N CYS A 206 -22.52 2.38 14.43
CA CYS A 206 -21.79 2.42 15.70
C CYS A 206 -21.28 3.82 16.03
N TRP A 207 -20.67 4.51 15.05
CA TRP A 207 -20.13 5.85 15.22
C TRP A 207 -21.23 6.91 15.41
N SER A 208 -22.36 6.75 14.72
CA SER A 208 -23.49 7.68 14.86
C SER A 208 -24.14 7.64 16.25
N GLY A 209 -24.20 6.46 16.85
CA GLY A 209 -24.72 6.25 18.23
C GLY A 209 -23.64 6.36 19.32
N GLY A 210 -22.42 6.73 18.97
CA GLY A 210 -21.29 6.81 19.91
C GLY A 210 -21.41 7.94 20.94
N PRO A 211 -20.70 7.83 22.08
CA PRO A 211 -20.72 8.85 23.13
C PRO A 211 -19.86 10.09 22.82
N ALA A 212 -18.94 9.98 21.86
CA ALA A 212 -18.02 11.06 21.49
C ALA A 212 -18.03 11.26 19.96
N PRO A 213 -17.75 12.50 19.49
CA PRO A 213 -17.73 12.79 18.07
C PRO A 213 -16.70 11.93 17.31
N THR A 214 -17.11 11.37 16.18
CA THR A 214 -16.25 10.66 15.26
C THR A 214 -16.27 11.36 13.90
N VAL A 215 -15.10 11.79 13.43
CA VAL A 215 -14.92 12.42 12.12
C VAL A 215 -14.24 11.46 11.18
N VAL A 216 -14.93 11.07 10.12
CA VAL A 216 -14.45 10.11 9.13
C VAL A 216 -14.04 10.84 7.87
N ALA A 217 -12.77 10.75 7.48
CA ALA A 217 -12.29 11.11 6.15
C ALA A 217 -12.55 9.94 5.19
N LEU A 218 -13.41 10.15 4.22
CA LEU A 218 -13.81 9.15 3.24
C LEU A 218 -13.44 9.62 1.83
N PRO A 219 -12.34 9.12 1.23
CA PRO A 219 -11.98 9.45 -0.12
C PRO A 219 -13.00 8.99 -1.16
N GLU A 220 -13.08 9.71 -2.27
CA GLU A 220 -13.78 9.20 -3.46
C GLU A 220 -13.27 7.81 -3.80
N GLY A 221 -14.18 6.86 -4.00
CA GLY A 221 -13.82 5.48 -4.29
C GLY A 221 -14.93 4.49 -3.94
N ARG A 222 -14.56 3.22 -3.83
CA ARG A 222 -15.50 2.09 -3.69
C ARG A 222 -16.33 2.11 -2.41
N ALA A 223 -15.84 2.72 -1.34
CA ALA A 223 -16.55 2.82 -0.06
C ALA A 223 -17.58 3.97 -0.01
N LEU A 224 -17.41 5.00 -0.84
CA LEU A 224 -18.28 6.18 -0.83
C LEU A 224 -19.75 5.87 -1.11
N PRO A 225 -20.13 5.03 -2.08
CA PRO A 225 -21.53 4.68 -2.32
C PRO A 225 -22.23 4.05 -1.09
N LEU A 226 -21.50 3.25 -0.29
CA LEU A 226 -22.03 2.65 0.93
C LEU A 226 -22.39 3.71 1.99
N ALA A 227 -21.55 4.72 2.13
CA ALA A 227 -21.82 5.84 3.04
C ALA A 227 -23.00 6.69 2.55
N LEU A 228 -23.04 7.00 1.25
CA LEU A 228 -24.15 7.77 0.66
C LEU A 228 -25.49 7.06 0.87
N ASP A 229 -25.55 5.75 0.66
CA ASP A 229 -26.74 4.93 0.93
C ASP A 229 -27.16 5.01 2.40
N TYR A 230 -26.20 4.88 3.33
CA TYR A 230 -26.47 5.00 4.77
C TYR A 230 -27.09 6.35 5.14
N PHE A 231 -26.67 7.44 4.53
CA PHE A 231 -27.20 8.78 4.80
C PHE A 231 -28.44 9.13 3.96
N GLY A 232 -28.82 8.32 2.98
CA GLY A 232 -29.85 8.64 1.99
C GLY A 232 -29.46 9.84 1.11
N ALA A 233 -28.17 9.98 0.80
CA ALA A 233 -27.62 11.12 0.11
C ALA A 233 -27.21 10.75 -1.33
N GLY A 234 -27.52 11.61 -2.30
CA GLY A 234 -27.34 11.31 -3.74
C GLY A 234 -26.10 11.90 -4.39
N ASP A 235 -25.45 12.91 -3.81
CA ASP A 235 -24.32 13.61 -4.44
C ASP A 235 -22.99 13.24 -3.75
N PRO A 236 -22.02 12.63 -4.46
CA PRO A 236 -20.75 12.22 -3.89
C PRO A 236 -19.65 13.30 -3.90
N ALA A 237 -19.95 14.56 -4.23
CA ALA A 237 -18.93 15.59 -4.46
C ALA A 237 -17.96 15.76 -3.27
N PRO A 238 -16.65 15.91 -3.52
CA PRO A 238 -15.67 16.31 -2.52
C PRO A 238 -16.05 17.62 -1.82
N GLY A 239 -15.67 17.74 -0.53
CA GLY A 239 -16.06 18.87 0.31
C GLY A 239 -17.41 18.67 1.00
N ARG A 240 -18.20 17.68 0.62
CA ARG A 240 -19.48 17.38 1.27
C ARG A 240 -19.27 16.82 2.68
N VAL A 241 -20.11 17.24 3.59
CA VAL A 241 -20.16 16.75 4.98
C VAL A 241 -21.53 16.12 5.24
N LEU A 242 -21.51 14.87 5.69
CA LEU A 242 -22.70 14.10 6.06
C LEU A 242 -22.70 13.92 7.58
N ARG A 243 -23.84 14.17 8.25
CA ARG A 243 -23.93 14.09 9.71
C ARG A 243 -25.10 13.25 10.17
N ARG A 244 -24.87 12.40 11.19
CA ARG A 244 -25.91 11.66 11.90
C ARG A 244 -25.43 11.37 13.33
N GLY A 245 -26.14 11.87 14.34
CA GLY A 245 -25.74 11.73 15.74
C GLY A 245 -24.34 12.27 16.01
N ALA A 246 -23.47 11.44 16.56
CA ALA A 246 -22.07 11.79 16.83
C ALA A 246 -21.14 11.60 15.61
N LEU A 247 -21.64 11.10 14.49
CA LEU A 247 -20.86 10.84 13.29
C LEU A 247 -20.88 12.03 12.33
N GLU A 248 -19.68 12.41 11.87
CA GLU A 248 -19.46 13.30 10.74
C GLU A 248 -18.60 12.60 9.68
N VAL A 249 -19.13 12.37 8.49
CA VAL A 249 -18.37 11.85 7.33
C VAL A 249 -18.03 13.01 6.40
N ARG A 250 -16.77 13.18 6.12
CA ARG A 250 -16.20 14.17 5.22
C ARG A 250 -15.77 13.51 3.94
N VAL A 251 -16.42 13.82 2.85
CA VAL A 251 -16.03 13.34 1.53
C VAL A 251 -14.81 14.13 1.07
N VAL A 252 -13.67 13.45 0.99
CA VAL A 252 -12.41 14.05 0.54
C VAL A 252 -12.09 13.63 -0.90
N PRO A 253 -11.40 14.48 -1.68
CA PRO A 253 -11.02 14.11 -3.04
C PRO A 253 -10.10 12.89 -3.03
N PHE A 254 -10.06 12.16 -4.14
CA PHE A 254 -8.96 11.24 -4.38
C PHE A 254 -7.65 12.05 -4.46
N MET A 255 -6.59 11.57 -3.84
CA MET A 255 -5.41 12.38 -3.62
C MET A 255 -4.11 11.68 -4.04
N PRO A 256 -3.07 12.46 -4.39
CA PRO A 256 -1.73 11.94 -4.62
C PRO A 256 -1.18 11.17 -3.41
N GLN A 257 -0.29 10.22 -3.68
CA GLN A 257 0.27 9.34 -2.64
C GLN A 257 0.91 10.09 -1.45
N ALA A 258 1.58 11.22 -1.72
CA ALA A 258 2.21 12.01 -0.64
C ALA A 258 1.19 12.64 0.31
N LEU A 259 0.05 13.10 -0.23
CA LEU A 259 -1.03 13.69 0.56
C LEU A 259 -1.81 12.60 1.32
N TYR A 260 -1.91 11.40 0.73
CA TYR A 260 -2.50 10.26 1.41
C TYR A 260 -1.67 9.83 2.64
N ASP A 261 -0.35 9.88 2.55
CA ASP A 261 0.50 9.65 3.72
C ASP A 261 0.18 10.63 4.87
N GLU A 262 0.01 11.92 4.53
CA GLU A 262 -0.34 12.95 5.51
C GLU A 262 -1.73 12.71 6.12
N LEU A 263 -2.70 12.23 5.34
CA LEU A 263 -4.01 11.84 5.86
C LEU A 263 -3.89 10.71 6.90
N LEU A 264 -3.05 9.71 6.65
CA LEU A 264 -2.80 8.64 7.60
C LEU A 264 -2.13 9.13 8.89
N TRP A 265 -1.30 10.18 8.81
CA TRP A 265 -0.68 10.80 10.00
C TRP A 265 -1.67 11.65 10.78
N ALA A 266 -2.59 12.34 10.08
CA ALA A 266 -3.59 13.22 10.67
C ALA A 266 -4.71 12.45 11.39
N CYS A 267 -4.97 11.20 11.02
CA CYS A 267 -6.04 10.40 11.59
C CYS A 267 -5.56 9.55 12.77
N ASP A 268 -6.45 9.37 13.75
CA ASP A 268 -6.19 8.57 14.95
C ASP A 268 -6.23 7.07 14.66
N ILE A 269 -7.11 6.63 13.74
CA ILE A 269 -7.28 5.23 13.34
C ILE A 269 -7.47 5.19 11.83
N ASN A 270 -6.79 4.25 11.16
CA ASN A 270 -6.80 4.13 9.72
C ASN A 270 -7.35 2.79 9.25
N PHE A 271 -8.41 2.80 8.45
CA PHE A 271 -8.87 1.63 7.71
C PHE A 271 -8.28 1.69 6.31
N VAL A 272 -7.48 0.68 5.96
CA VAL A 272 -6.72 0.63 4.71
C VAL A 272 -6.97 -0.67 3.97
N ARG A 273 -6.71 -0.70 2.66
CA ARG A 273 -6.92 -1.87 1.81
C ARG A 273 -5.76 -2.15 0.85
N GLY A 274 -5.78 -3.34 0.25
CA GLY A 274 -4.79 -3.72 -0.75
C GLY A 274 -3.38 -3.74 -0.19
N GLU A 275 -2.38 -3.31 -0.96
CA GLU A 275 -0.97 -3.41 -0.59
C GLU A 275 -0.32 -2.06 -0.29
N ASP A 276 -0.38 -1.07 -1.20
CA ASP A 276 0.30 0.23 -0.99
C ASP A 276 -0.21 0.93 0.27
N SER A 277 -1.51 1.14 0.41
CA SER A 277 -2.07 1.81 1.59
C SER A 277 -1.83 1.05 2.90
N PHE A 278 -1.75 -0.28 2.84
CA PHE A 278 -1.40 -1.14 3.97
C PHE A 278 0.05 -0.91 4.42
N VAL A 279 1.00 -0.86 3.48
CA VAL A 279 2.40 -0.52 3.79
C VAL A 279 2.49 0.88 4.39
N ARG A 280 1.78 1.85 3.84
CA ARG A 280 1.79 3.24 4.32
C ARG A 280 1.23 3.39 5.73
N ALA A 281 0.17 2.64 6.07
CA ALA A 281 -0.41 2.64 7.42
C ALA A 281 0.59 2.18 8.49
N GLN A 282 1.46 1.25 8.16
CA GLN A 282 2.50 0.77 9.08
C GLN A 282 3.54 1.87 9.38
N TRP A 283 3.93 2.62 8.33
CA TRP A 283 4.86 3.75 8.48
C TRP A 283 4.23 4.96 9.18
N ALA A 284 2.90 5.10 9.13
CA ALA A 284 2.17 6.15 9.85
C ALA A 284 2.26 6.00 11.37
N ALA A 285 2.57 4.81 11.87
CA ALA A 285 2.67 4.52 13.31
C ALA A 285 1.39 4.88 14.09
N ARG A 286 0.25 4.74 13.44
CA ARG A 286 -1.10 4.92 14.00
C ARG A 286 -1.79 3.56 14.07
N PRO A 287 -2.77 3.36 14.95
CA PRO A 287 -3.66 2.21 14.88
C PRO A 287 -4.29 2.07 13.48
N PHE A 288 -4.27 0.88 12.94
CA PHE A 288 -4.88 0.64 11.63
C PHE A 288 -5.55 -0.73 11.55
N VAL A 289 -6.48 -0.84 10.62
CA VAL A 289 -7.19 -2.08 10.28
C VAL A 289 -7.02 -2.32 8.78
N TRP A 290 -6.50 -3.47 8.43
CA TRP A 290 -6.26 -3.83 7.04
C TRP A 290 -7.42 -4.66 6.48
N GLN A 291 -7.92 -4.26 5.32
CA GLN A 291 -8.76 -5.11 4.49
C GLN A 291 -7.91 -5.75 3.40
N ALA A 292 -7.67 -7.05 3.53
CA ALA A 292 -6.96 -7.80 2.52
C ALA A 292 -7.80 -7.89 1.22
N TYR A 293 -7.14 -7.92 0.06
CA TYR A 293 -7.84 -8.09 -1.21
C TYR A 293 -8.57 -9.43 -1.23
N PRO A 294 -9.90 -9.45 -1.41
CA PRO A 294 -10.67 -10.68 -1.43
C PRO A 294 -10.20 -11.60 -2.56
N GLN A 295 -9.78 -12.80 -2.21
CA GLN A 295 -9.32 -13.81 -3.16
C GLN A 295 -10.26 -15.02 -3.16
N PRO A 296 -10.39 -15.73 -4.31
CA PRO A 296 -11.11 -16.99 -4.37
C PRO A 296 -10.62 -17.96 -3.29
N GLU A 297 -11.49 -18.82 -2.81
CA GLU A 297 -11.17 -19.87 -1.81
C GLU A 297 -10.66 -19.33 -0.45
N GLY A 298 -10.75 -18.02 -0.20
CA GLY A 298 -10.39 -17.43 1.08
C GLY A 298 -8.88 -17.33 1.35
N ALA A 299 -8.02 -17.41 0.33
CA ALA A 299 -6.56 -17.33 0.50
C ALA A 299 -6.10 -16.03 1.21
N HIS A 300 -6.86 -14.93 1.08
CA HIS A 300 -6.61 -13.68 1.80
C HIS A 300 -6.75 -13.81 3.33
N VAL A 301 -7.52 -14.80 3.83
CA VAL A 301 -7.69 -15.03 5.28
C VAL A 301 -6.36 -15.49 5.90
N ALA A 302 -5.69 -16.46 5.28
CA ALA A 302 -4.38 -16.93 5.74
C ALA A 302 -3.34 -15.80 5.75
N LYS A 303 -3.32 -14.95 4.73
CA LYS A 303 -2.48 -13.75 4.67
C LYS A 303 -2.77 -12.78 5.81
N LEU A 304 -4.04 -12.51 6.08
CA LEU A 304 -4.46 -11.62 7.16
C LEU A 304 -4.03 -12.20 8.52
N GLU A 305 -4.31 -13.47 8.78
CA GLU A 305 -3.97 -14.11 10.06
C GLU A 305 -2.45 -14.17 10.29
N ALA A 306 -1.67 -14.48 9.27
CA ALA A 306 -0.21 -14.45 9.35
C ALA A 306 0.32 -13.04 9.69
N PHE A 307 -0.24 -12.01 9.06
CA PHE A 307 0.11 -10.63 9.38
C PHE A 307 -0.31 -10.26 10.81
N MET A 308 -1.54 -10.57 11.21
CA MET A 308 -2.06 -10.28 12.54
C MET A 308 -1.22 -10.96 13.63
N GLN A 309 -0.79 -12.20 13.41
CA GLN A 309 0.11 -12.91 14.31
C GLN A 309 1.45 -12.18 14.46
N ALA A 310 2.05 -11.74 13.35
CA ALA A 310 3.32 -11.01 13.35
C ALA A 310 3.18 -9.62 14.02
N TYR A 311 2.15 -8.87 13.64
CA TYR A 311 1.91 -7.51 14.12
C TYR A 311 1.57 -7.49 15.62
N SER A 312 0.73 -8.40 16.09
CA SER A 312 0.27 -8.41 17.48
C SER A 312 1.26 -9.02 18.49
N THR A 313 2.42 -9.49 18.01
CA THR A 313 3.48 -10.02 18.90
C THR A 313 3.95 -8.93 19.87
N GLY A 314 3.91 -9.22 21.16
CA GLY A 314 4.31 -8.31 22.25
C GLY A 314 3.20 -7.37 22.72
N LEU A 315 2.02 -7.35 22.08
CA LEU A 315 0.86 -6.64 22.60
C LEU A 315 0.28 -7.35 23.84
N PRO A 316 -0.13 -6.61 24.88
CA PRO A 316 -0.97 -7.16 25.96
C PRO A 316 -2.28 -7.73 25.40
N SER A 317 -2.92 -8.65 26.14
CA SER A 317 -4.13 -9.37 25.66
C SER A 317 -5.24 -8.45 25.21
N GLY A 318 -5.59 -7.40 25.98
CA GLY A 318 -6.68 -6.49 25.62
C GLY A 318 -6.48 -5.80 24.27
N PRO A 319 -5.38 -5.03 24.05
CA PRO A 319 -5.07 -4.45 22.75
C PRO A 319 -4.91 -5.46 21.63
N ARG A 320 -4.30 -6.61 21.91
CA ARG A 320 -4.18 -7.71 20.93
C ARG A 320 -5.55 -8.18 20.45
N ASP A 321 -6.42 -8.53 21.38
CA ASP A 321 -7.75 -9.06 21.09
C ASP A 321 -8.59 -7.99 20.36
N ALA A 322 -8.46 -6.71 20.75
CA ALA A 322 -9.13 -5.60 20.06
C ALA A 322 -8.74 -5.47 18.58
N VAL A 323 -7.44 -5.60 18.27
CA VAL A 323 -6.97 -5.55 16.87
C VAL A 323 -7.45 -6.77 16.09
N TRP A 324 -7.38 -7.97 16.68
CA TRP A 324 -7.86 -9.21 16.05
C TRP A 324 -9.36 -9.17 15.78
N ASP A 325 -10.16 -8.77 16.75
CA ASP A 325 -11.63 -8.70 16.63
C ASP A 325 -12.04 -7.71 15.55
N MET A 326 -11.45 -6.50 15.56
CA MET A 326 -11.75 -5.49 14.55
C MET A 326 -11.31 -5.94 13.15
N SER A 327 -10.14 -6.58 13.02
CA SER A 327 -9.66 -7.08 11.74
C SER A 327 -10.55 -8.20 11.19
N ARG A 328 -11.02 -9.12 12.03
CA ARG A 328 -11.95 -10.17 11.62
C ARG A 328 -13.30 -9.58 11.16
N ILE A 329 -13.88 -8.69 11.96
CA ILE A 329 -15.12 -8.00 11.59
C ILE A 329 -14.96 -7.28 10.25
N TRP A 330 -13.86 -6.50 10.09
CA TRP A 330 -13.65 -5.71 8.87
C TRP A 330 -13.44 -6.55 7.62
N ASN A 331 -12.88 -7.75 7.76
CA ASN A 331 -12.69 -8.71 6.67
C ASN A 331 -13.82 -9.76 6.57
N GLN A 332 -14.93 -9.59 7.30
CA GLN A 332 -16.08 -10.49 7.31
C GLN A 332 -15.73 -11.94 7.71
N ILE A 333 -14.73 -12.10 8.57
CA ILE A 333 -14.34 -13.40 9.13
C ILE A 333 -15.12 -13.61 10.43
N ALA A 334 -15.58 -14.83 10.65
CA ALA A 334 -16.36 -15.16 11.83
C ALA A 334 -15.60 -14.80 13.14
N ALA A 335 -16.28 -14.03 13.99
CA ALA A 335 -15.81 -13.61 15.30
C ALA A 335 -16.92 -13.87 16.32
N PRO A 336 -17.10 -15.11 16.80
CA PRO A 336 -18.21 -15.47 17.69
C PRO A 336 -18.25 -14.60 18.95
N GLY A 337 -19.43 -14.04 19.26
CA GLY A 337 -19.63 -13.18 20.42
C GLY A 337 -19.12 -11.73 20.27
N VAL A 338 -18.50 -11.38 19.14
CA VAL A 338 -18.01 -10.04 18.85
C VAL A 338 -18.97 -9.30 17.91
N THR A 339 -19.31 -8.07 18.27
CA THR A 339 -20.09 -7.17 17.40
C THR A 339 -19.21 -6.04 16.89
N PRO A 340 -19.53 -5.38 15.74
CA PRO A 340 -18.79 -4.20 15.27
C PRO A 340 -18.65 -3.12 16.36
N ALA A 341 -19.71 -2.91 17.15
CA ALA A 341 -19.69 -1.94 18.24
C ALA A 341 -18.77 -2.34 19.41
N SER A 342 -18.70 -3.63 19.77
CA SER A 342 -17.80 -4.10 20.83
C SER A 342 -16.33 -4.05 20.36
N ALA A 343 -16.06 -4.48 19.13
CA ALA A 343 -14.73 -4.43 18.52
C ALA A 343 -14.21 -2.99 18.39
N TRP A 344 -15.06 -2.06 17.94
CA TRP A 344 -14.71 -0.64 17.85
C TRP A 344 -14.37 -0.05 19.21
N ARG A 345 -15.22 -0.27 20.24
CA ARG A 345 -14.95 0.24 21.60
C ARG A 345 -13.65 -0.30 22.17
N ALA A 346 -13.37 -1.58 21.97
CA ALA A 346 -12.11 -2.20 22.42
C ALA A 346 -10.89 -1.60 21.70
N LEU A 347 -10.99 -1.38 20.37
CA LEU A 347 -9.94 -0.75 19.58
C LEU A 347 -9.68 0.69 20.05
N GLN A 348 -10.74 1.46 20.25
CA GLN A 348 -10.68 2.85 20.72
C GLN A 348 -10.07 2.95 22.13
N ALA A 349 -10.47 2.09 23.05
CA ALA A 349 -9.91 2.03 24.40
C ALA A 349 -8.42 1.63 24.41
N SER A 350 -7.96 0.90 23.39
CA SER A 350 -6.58 0.43 23.23
C SER A 350 -5.69 1.42 22.46
N GLN A 351 -6.22 2.54 21.95
CA GLN A 351 -5.57 3.44 21.01
C GLN A 351 -4.18 3.91 21.46
N GLY A 352 -4.02 4.29 22.74
CA GLY A 352 -2.74 4.75 23.25
C GLY A 352 -1.64 3.69 23.21
N LEU A 353 -1.95 2.45 23.61
CA LEU A 353 -1.02 1.33 23.55
C LEU A 353 -0.74 0.90 22.10
N LEU A 354 -1.75 0.91 21.24
CA LEU A 354 -1.59 0.57 19.83
C LEU A 354 -0.74 1.62 19.08
N ARG A 355 -0.81 2.90 19.46
CA ARG A 355 0.07 3.94 18.91
C ARG A 355 1.53 3.70 19.31
N GLN A 356 1.80 3.38 20.57
CA GLN A 356 3.15 3.04 21.04
C GLN A 356 3.68 1.79 20.33
N HIS A 357 2.85 0.77 20.20
CA HIS A 357 3.20 -0.46 19.49
C HIS A 357 3.46 -0.19 18.01
N GLY A 358 2.63 0.62 17.35
CA GLY A 358 2.81 1.01 15.94
C GLY A 358 4.13 1.73 15.68
N ALA A 359 4.58 2.58 16.60
CA ALA A 359 5.89 3.24 16.51
C ALA A 359 7.04 2.21 16.59
N ALA A 360 7.03 1.34 17.60
CA ALA A 360 8.03 0.29 17.76
C ALA A 360 8.03 -0.71 16.58
N TRP A 361 6.84 -1.02 16.05
CA TRP A 361 6.68 -1.84 14.86
C TRP A 361 7.31 -1.20 13.62
N ALA A 362 7.05 0.08 13.37
CA ALA A 362 7.63 0.82 12.25
C ALA A 362 9.17 0.87 12.33
N GLU A 363 9.74 1.08 13.51
CA GLU A 363 11.19 1.04 13.73
C GLU A 363 11.77 -0.35 13.46
N ARG A 364 11.13 -1.40 13.94
CA ARG A 364 11.53 -2.78 13.66
C ARG A 364 11.50 -3.07 12.16
N LEU A 365 10.46 -2.69 11.45
CA LEU A 365 10.39 -2.86 10.01
C LEU A 365 11.48 -2.06 9.28
N ALA A 366 11.76 -0.84 9.73
CA ALA A 366 12.79 0.00 9.14
C ALA A 366 14.19 -0.61 9.26
N SER A 367 14.46 -1.40 10.34
CA SER A 367 15.74 -2.09 10.51
C SER A 367 16.01 -3.18 9.48
N LEU A 368 14.97 -3.67 8.78
CA LEU A 368 15.11 -4.63 7.68
C LEU A 368 15.62 -4.00 6.36
N GLY A 369 15.82 -2.68 6.36
CA GLY A 369 16.07 -1.92 5.14
C GLY A 369 14.77 -1.57 4.39
N ASP A 370 14.91 -1.00 3.20
CA ASP A 370 13.79 -0.71 2.31
C ASP A 370 13.84 -1.59 1.06
N LEU A 371 12.68 -1.78 0.42
CA LEU A 371 12.53 -2.68 -0.73
C LEU A 371 13.45 -2.31 -1.90
N ALA A 372 13.57 -1.02 -2.25
CA ALA A 372 14.40 -0.57 -3.35
C ALA A 372 15.89 -0.80 -3.07
N GLY A 373 16.34 -0.46 -1.86
CA GLY A 373 17.69 -0.72 -1.40
C GLY A 373 18.05 -2.20 -1.37
N ASN A 374 17.12 -3.04 -0.89
CA ASN A 374 17.30 -4.48 -0.82
C ASN A 374 17.32 -5.14 -2.21
N LEU A 375 16.49 -4.69 -3.16
CA LEU A 375 16.55 -5.11 -4.57
C LEU A 375 17.92 -4.78 -5.18
N ARG A 376 18.44 -3.55 -4.97
CA ARG A 376 19.77 -3.17 -5.45
C ARG A 376 20.88 -3.99 -4.81
N CYS A 377 20.79 -4.28 -3.51
CA CYS A 377 21.74 -5.14 -2.81
C CYS A 377 21.71 -6.57 -3.36
N PHE A 378 20.53 -7.09 -3.67
CA PHE A 378 20.40 -8.42 -4.28
C PHE A 378 21.05 -8.47 -5.66
N TRP A 379 20.77 -7.49 -6.53
CA TRP A 379 21.42 -7.34 -7.83
C TRP A 379 22.96 -7.34 -7.71
N ARG A 380 23.52 -6.49 -6.86
CA ARG A 380 24.96 -6.38 -6.67
C ARG A 380 25.61 -7.68 -6.25
N ARG A 381 24.94 -8.47 -5.42
CA ARG A 381 25.44 -9.79 -5.00
C ARG A 381 25.46 -10.78 -6.16
N LYS A 382 24.45 -10.75 -7.02
CA LYS A 382 24.37 -11.66 -8.18
C LYS A 382 25.43 -11.35 -9.22
N VAL A 383 25.64 -10.07 -9.56
CA VAL A 383 26.66 -9.64 -10.54
C VAL A 383 28.10 -9.90 -10.06
N LYS A 384 28.37 -9.88 -8.74
CA LYS A 384 29.72 -10.16 -8.23
C LYS A 384 30.06 -11.64 -8.16
N ASN A 385 29.06 -12.52 -8.19
CA ASN A 385 29.21 -13.96 -8.02
C ASN A 385 28.98 -14.74 -9.34
N GLY A 386 28.66 -14.08 -10.44
CA GLY A 386 28.55 -14.61 -11.79
C GLY A 386 29.66 -14.06 -12.68
#